data_4446f9f8ae76716c460b892a2c75e450
#
_entry.id   4446f9f8ae76716c460b892a2c75e450
#
_cell.length_a   1.000
_cell.length_b   1.000
_cell.length_c   1.000
_cell.angle_alpha   90.00
_cell.angle_beta   90.00
_cell.angle_gamma   90.00
#
_symmetry.space_group_name_H-M   'P 1'
#
loop_
_entity.id
_entity.type
_entity.pdbx_description
1 polymer ?
#
loop_
_entity_poly.entity_id
_entity_poly.type
_entity_poly.pdbx_seq_one_letter_code
_entity_poly.pdbx_strand_id
1 'polypeptide(L)'
;GDEFCVILEKTNAVEIHQILDSLERKINVYNEKNNIKISYAKGYEISTREHYYLMEELTKRADSRMYENKRLMKGKRLDGRRLNV
;
A
#
# COMPACT_ATOMS: atom_id res chain seq x y z
N GLY A 1 2.88 14.63 0.60
CA GLY A 1 3.66 13.48 1.01
C GLY A 1 4.41 12.86 -0.16
N ASP A 2 5.37 12.06 0.16
CA ASP A 2 6.18 11.39 -0.86
C ASP A 2 5.47 10.13 -1.38
N GLU A 3 5.54 9.92 -2.67
CA GLU A 3 5.01 8.75 -3.32
C GLU A 3 6.15 7.97 -3.97
N PHE A 4 6.12 6.66 -3.84
CA PHE A 4 7.12 5.77 -4.41
C PHE A 4 6.44 4.72 -5.29
N CYS A 5 7.05 4.43 -6.41
CA CYS A 5 6.60 3.37 -7.30
C CYS A 5 7.71 2.35 -7.46
N VAL A 6 7.39 1.08 -7.25
CA VAL A 6 8.33 -0.03 -7.40
C VAL A 6 7.78 -0.98 -8.46
N ILE A 7 8.63 -1.34 -9.40
CA ILE A 7 8.28 -2.26 -10.47
C ILE A 7 8.96 -3.61 -10.20
N LEU A 8 8.14 -4.66 -10.16
CA LEU A 8 8.62 -6.02 -9.95
C LEU A 8 8.31 -6.84 -11.19
N GLU A 9 9.32 -7.48 -11.75
CA GLU A 9 9.16 -8.37 -12.87
C GLU A 9 8.81 -9.78 -12.41
N LYS A 10 8.03 -10.49 -13.19
CA LYS A 10 7.69 -11.91 -12.97
C LYS A 10 7.17 -12.20 -11.56
N THR A 11 6.23 -11.40 -11.10
CA THR A 11 5.64 -11.58 -9.78
C THR A 11 4.15 -11.92 -9.88
N ASN A 12 3.55 -12.32 -8.76
CA ASN A 12 2.14 -12.63 -8.66
C ASN A 12 1.55 -12.03 -7.36
N ALA A 13 0.23 -12.14 -7.20
CA ALA A 13 -0.46 -11.55 -6.05
C ALA A 13 0.04 -12.11 -4.72
N VAL A 14 0.34 -13.40 -4.66
CA VAL A 14 0.83 -14.05 -3.43
C VAL A 14 2.16 -13.44 -3.01
N GLU A 15 3.09 -13.31 -3.95
CA GLU A 15 4.40 -12.72 -3.69
C GLU A 15 4.30 -11.26 -3.26
N ILE A 16 3.43 -10.49 -3.90
CA ILE A 16 3.21 -9.09 -3.52
C ILE A 16 2.68 -9.00 -2.09
N HIS A 17 1.71 -9.82 -1.70
CA HIS A 17 1.19 -9.85 -0.35
C HIS A 17 2.27 -10.21 0.66
N GLN A 18 3.14 -11.16 0.34
CA GLN A 18 4.27 -11.53 1.21
C GLN A 18 5.24 -10.36 1.40
N ILE A 19 5.54 -9.63 0.33
CA ILE A 19 6.42 -8.46 0.39
C ILE A 19 5.79 -7.36 1.24
N LEU A 20 4.51 -7.07 1.04
CA LEU A 20 3.81 -6.04 1.80
C LEU A 20 3.68 -6.39 3.28
N ASP A 21 3.40 -7.65 3.60
CA ASP A 21 3.34 -8.12 4.98
C ASP A 21 4.71 -8.02 5.66
N SER A 22 5.78 -8.37 4.95
CA SER A 22 7.15 -8.25 5.46
C SER A 22 7.50 -6.79 5.73
N LEU A 23 7.14 -5.89 4.84
CA LEU A 23 7.38 -4.47 4.99
C LEU A 23 6.61 -3.92 6.20
N GLU A 24 5.36 -4.30 6.35
CA GLU A 24 4.53 -3.87 7.48
C GLU A 24 5.14 -4.29 8.81
N ARG A 25 5.59 -5.54 8.90
CA ARG A 25 6.26 -6.02 10.12
C ARG A 25 7.52 -5.23 10.44
N LYS A 26 8.33 -4.94 9.43
CA LYS A 26 9.57 -4.15 9.60
C LYS A 26 9.26 -2.73 10.08
N ILE A 27 8.23 -2.11 9.53
CA ILE A 27 7.82 -0.77 9.93
C ILE A 27 7.29 -0.78 11.36
N ASN A 28 6.49 -1.77 11.73
CA ASN A 28 5.99 -1.89 13.10
C ASN A 28 7.12 -2.03 14.12
N VAL A 29 8.11 -2.85 13.81
CA VAL A 29 9.30 -3.02 14.66
C VAL A 29 10.07 -1.71 14.78
N TYR A 30 10.26 -1.02 13.67
CA TYR A 30 10.95 0.26 13.64
C TYR A 30 10.21 1.32 14.46
N ASN A 31 8.88 1.39 14.31
CA ASN A 31 8.05 2.34 15.06
C ASN A 31 8.15 2.12 16.57
N GLU A 32 8.07 0.86 16.98
CA GLU A 32 8.20 0.47 18.38
C GLU A 32 9.56 0.87 18.95
N LYS A 33 10.61 0.51 18.21
CA LYS A 33 11.99 0.71 18.65
C LYS A 33 12.38 2.18 18.75
N ASN A 34 11.83 3.03 17.89
CA ASN A 34 12.18 4.45 17.79
C ASN A 34 11.10 5.38 18.34
N ASN A 35 10.04 4.83 18.90
CA ASN A 35 8.91 5.59 19.43
C ASN A 35 8.34 6.59 18.40
N ILE A 36 8.20 6.13 17.16
CA ILE A 36 7.72 6.91 16.02
C ILE A 36 6.51 6.19 15.43
N LYS A 37 5.63 6.93 14.75
CA LYS A 37 4.51 6.38 14.01
C LYS A 37 4.66 6.66 12.52
N ILE A 38 5.39 5.80 11.82
CA ILE A 38 5.38 5.82 10.36
C ILE A 38 4.16 5.05 9.90
N SER A 39 3.33 5.71 9.08
CA SER A 39 2.21 5.06 8.42
C SER A 39 2.25 5.37 6.92
N TYR A 40 1.70 4.48 6.12
CA TYR A 40 1.71 4.65 4.66
C TYR A 40 0.49 3.97 4.04
N ALA A 41 0.02 4.52 2.93
CA ALA A 41 -0.99 3.88 2.11
C ALA A 41 -0.29 3.10 1.00
N LYS A 42 -0.87 1.98 0.60
CA LYS A 42 -0.31 1.10 -0.40
C LYS A 42 -1.37 0.66 -1.40
N GLY A 43 -0.93 0.40 -2.61
CA GLY A 43 -1.76 -0.16 -3.64
C GLY A 43 -0.89 -0.83 -4.69
N TYR A 44 -1.45 -1.79 -5.39
CA TYR A 44 -0.73 -2.47 -6.45
C TYR A 44 -1.68 -2.90 -7.56
N GLU A 45 -1.12 -3.18 -8.71
CA GLU A 45 -1.82 -3.78 -9.84
C GLU A 45 -0.86 -4.72 -10.55
N ILE A 46 -1.41 -5.75 -11.18
CA ILE A 46 -0.63 -6.76 -11.88
C ILE A 46 -1.01 -6.77 -13.35
N SER A 47 -0.02 -6.74 -14.22
CA SER A 47 -0.19 -6.97 -15.64
C SER A 47 0.06 -8.43 -15.95
N THR A 48 -0.89 -9.08 -16.63
CA THR A 48 -0.79 -10.48 -17.03
C THR A 48 -0.99 -10.61 -18.53
N ARG A 49 -0.82 -11.82 -19.08
CA ARG A 49 -1.11 -12.07 -20.50
C ARG A 49 -2.59 -11.85 -20.83
N GLU A 50 -3.46 -12.18 -19.90
CA GLU A 50 -4.92 -12.02 -20.07
C GLU A 50 -5.38 -10.58 -19.88
N HIS A 51 -4.72 -9.88 -18.93
CA HIS A 51 -4.98 -8.48 -18.64
C HIS A 51 -3.69 -7.71 -18.70
N TYR A 52 -3.25 -7.43 -19.92
CA TYR A 52 -2.00 -6.72 -20.15
C TYR A 52 -2.22 -5.21 -20.08
N TYR A 53 -1.41 -4.54 -19.30
CA TYR A 53 -1.40 -3.09 -19.19
C TYR A 53 -0.04 -2.56 -19.60
N LEU A 54 -0.04 -1.49 -20.38
CA LEU A 54 1.17 -0.73 -20.61
C LEU A 54 1.63 -0.12 -19.28
N MET A 55 2.90 0.19 -19.17
CA MET A 55 3.50 0.69 -17.94
C MET A 55 2.75 1.91 -17.37
N GLU A 56 2.36 2.83 -18.23
CA GLU A 56 1.61 4.03 -17.84
C GLU A 56 0.25 3.68 -17.22
N GLU A 57 -0.48 2.78 -17.84
CA GLU A 57 -1.78 2.31 -17.36
C GLU A 57 -1.63 1.53 -16.04
N LEU A 58 -0.63 0.66 -15.97
CA LEU A 58 -0.35 -0.11 -14.78
C LEU A 58 -0.06 0.78 -13.58
N THR A 59 0.77 1.80 -13.79
CA THR A 59 1.10 2.78 -12.75
C THR A 59 -0.12 3.54 -12.27
N LYS A 60 -0.97 3.99 -13.19
CA LYS A 60 -2.22 4.69 -12.85
C LYS A 60 -3.16 3.81 -12.02
N ARG A 61 -3.28 2.53 -12.37
CA ARG A 61 -4.13 1.60 -11.64
C ARG A 61 -3.62 1.35 -10.21
N ALA A 62 -2.32 1.16 -10.07
CA ALA A 62 -1.70 0.99 -8.75
C ALA A 62 -1.89 2.24 -7.89
N ASP A 63 -1.71 3.41 -8.49
CA ASP A 63 -1.91 4.70 -7.83
C ASP A 63 -3.35 4.88 -7.35
N SER A 64 -4.33 4.54 -8.19
CA SER A 64 -5.75 4.60 -7.82
C SER A 64 -6.05 3.70 -6.62
N ARG A 65 -5.47 2.52 -6.57
CA ARG A 65 -5.65 1.60 -5.45
C ARG A 65 -5.00 2.13 -4.17
N MET A 66 -3.86 2.78 -4.30
CA MET A 66 -3.20 3.43 -3.16
C MET A 66 -4.05 4.56 -2.59
N TYR A 67 -4.63 5.40 -3.45
CA TYR A 67 -5.53 6.47 -3.03
C TYR A 67 -6.78 5.92 -2.33
N GLU A 68 -7.36 4.85 -2.85
CA GLU A 68 -8.49 4.19 -2.20
C GLU A 68 -8.11 3.67 -0.82
N ASN A 69 -6.95 3.06 -0.69
CA ASN A 69 -6.43 2.59 0.59
C ASN A 69 -6.23 3.76 1.56
N LYS A 70 -5.67 4.86 1.08
CA LYS A 70 -5.47 6.07 1.88
C LYS A 70 -6.80 6.63 2.39
N ARG A 71 -7.82 6.66 1.55
CA ARG A 71 -9.15 7.13 1.91
C ARG A 71 -9.78 6.26 3.00
N LEU A 72 -9.65 4.94 2.88
CA LEU A 72 -10.15 4.00 3.88
C LEU A 72 -9.43 4.17 5.22
N MET A 73 -8.13 4.41 5.20
CA MET A 73 -7.36 4.66 6.41
C MET A 73 -7.83 5.94 7.12
N LYS A 74 -8.11 7.01 6.38
CA LYS A 74 -8.65 8.25 6.93
C LYS A 74 -10.04 8.04 7.55
N GLY A 75 -10.90 7.28 6.87
CA GLY A 75 -12.23 6.94 7.38
C GLY A 75 -12.16 6.21 8.70
N LYS A 76 -11.28 5.23 8.82
CA LYS A 76 -11.07 4.49 10.06
C LYS A 76 -10.57 5.38 11.20
N ARG A 77 -9.68 6.34 10.90
CA ARG A 77 -9.20 7.29 11.90
C ARG A 77 -10.32 8.17 12.42
N LEU A 78 -11.17 8.67 11.52
CA LEU A 78 -12.31 9.50 11.90
C LEU A 78 -13.29 8.72 12.76
N ASP A 79 -13.59 7.50 12.41
CA ASP A 79 -14.46 6.62 13.19
C ASP A 79 -13.88 6.33 14.56
N GLY A 80 -12.57 6.06 14.62
CA GLY A 80 -11.87 5.87 15.87
C GLY A 80 -11.93 7.09 16.78
N ARG A 81 -11.81 8.29 16.22
CA ARG A 81 -11.94 9.55 16.97
C ARG A 81 -13.36 9.74 17.52
N ARG A 82 -14.37 9.40 16.72
CA ARG A 82 -15.77 9.49 17.15
C ARG A 82 -16.07 8.56 18.31
N LEU A 83 -15.50 7.36 18.28
CA LEU A 83 -15.67 6.37 19.33
C LEU A 83 -14.99 6.77 20.63
N ASN A 84 -13.95 7.59 20.56
CA ASN A 84 -13.17 8.05 21.71
C ASN A 84 -13.70 9.34 22.31
N VAL A 85 -14.69 9.93 21.68
CA VAL A 85 -15.36 11.15 22.18
C VAL A 85 -16.59 10.81 22.96
#